data_f97d69b26af53c707e9853e0044e520f
#
_entry.id   f97d69b26af53c707e9853e0044e520f
#
_cell.length_a   1.000
_cell.length_b   1.000
_cell.length_c   1.000
_cell.angle_alpha   90.00
_cell.angle_beta   90.00
_cell.angle_gamma   90.00
#
_symmetry.space_group_name_H-M   'P 1'
#
loop_
_entity.id
_entity.type
_entity.pdbx_description
1 polymer ?
#
loop_
_entity_poly.entity_id
_entity_poly.type
_entity_poly.pdbx_seq_one_letter_code
_entity_poly.pdbx_strand_id
1 'polypeptide(L)'
;MTAPLPTKIDDPLILYGDSFASRLLLGTSRYPSPQVLETAVQRARPAMITASLRRQGSAASEAHSGFWELLKKMAVPVLPNTAGCHRPQEVITTAQMAREVFETNWIKLELIGDDYTLQPDTLRLVETAEHLIKDGFKVLPYCTEDLILCQRLVDVGCQAVMPWAAPIGTGQGPLNPYALKLLRERLSVPLLVDAGLGLPSHACTVMEWGFDGVLLNTAVALAHDPVSMAHAFAQAVDAGRQAYLSGAMQAQDSAQASTPLVGTPFWHQDPGTNP
;
A
#
# COMPACT_ATOMS: atom_id res chain seq x y z
N MET A 1 -24.04 16.17 -30.34
CA MET A 1 -22.80 16.57 -29.70
C MET A 1 -22.78 15.85 -28.35
N THR A 2 -22.06 14.74 -28.25
CA THR A 2 -21.86 14.02 -26.99
C THR A 2 -20.90 14.86 -26.14
N ALA A 3 -21.33 15.21 -24.92
CA ALA A 3 -20.43 15.82 -23.94
C ALA A 3 -19.17 14.95 -23.77
N PRO A 4 -17.98 15.53 -23.66
CA PRO A 4 -16.78 14.75 -23.38
C PRO A 4 -16.99 14.00 -22.07
N LEU A 5 -16.62 12.72 -22.05
CA LEU A 5 -16.60 11.92 -20.84
C LEU A 5 -15.77 12.68 -19.77
N PRO A 6 -16.20 12.70 -18.50
CA PRO A 6 -15.48 13.41 -17.48
C PRO A 6 -14.04 12.89 -17.45
N THR A 7 -13.10 13.81 -17.54
CA THR A 7 -11.68 13.58 -17.33
C THR A 7 -11.48 12.95 -15.96
N LYS A 8 -10.51 12.02 -15.89
CA LYS A 8 -10.03 11.31 -14.68
C LYS A 8 -10.36 12.10 -13.41
N ILE A 9 -11.13 11.49 -12.50
CA ILE A 9 -11.46 12.10 -11.21
C ILE A 9 -10.12 12.48 -10.56
N ASP A 10 -9.93 13.74 -10.20
CA ASP A 10 -8.77 14.20 -9.46
C ASP A 10 -8.90 13.69 -8.01
N ASP A 11 -8.30 12.53 -7.74
CA ASP A 11 -8.38 11.81 -6.47
C ASP A 11 -6.97 11.37 -6.06
N PRO A 12 -6.11 12.32 -5.66
CA PRO A 12 -4.75 12.02 -5.22
C PRO A 12 -4.73 11.27 -3.89
N LEU A 13 -3.68 10.47 -3.66
CA LEU A 13 -3.39 9.93 -2.35
C LEU A 13 -2.78 11.03 -1.49
N ILE A 14 -3.39 11.34 -0.36
CA ILE A 14 -2.86 12.33 0.58
C ILE A 14 -2.29 11.60 1.80
N LEU A 15 -1.00 11.79 2.07
CA LEU A 15 -0.32 11.24 3.25
C LEU A 15 0.44 12.38 3.95
N TYR A 16 0.19 12.62 5.23
CA TYR A 16 0.85 13.68 6.01
C TYR A 16 0.82 15.07 5.32
N GLY A 17 -0.25 15.34 4.57
CA GLY A 17 -0.41 16.58 3.80
C GLY A 17 0.29 16.59 2.43
N ASP A 18 1.14 15.62 2.12
CA ASP A 18 1.76 15.49 0.81
C ASP A 18 0.82 14.76 -0.17
N SER A 19 0.78 15.20 -1.43
CA SER A 19 -0.10 14.68 -2.47
C SER A 19 0.65 13.79 -3.45
N PHE A 20 0.12 12.60 -3.73
CA PHE A 20 0.69 11.62 -4.64
C PHE A 20 -0.32 11.23 -5.72
N ALA A 21 0.11 11.22 -6.97
CA ALA A 21 -0.73 10.87 -8.11
C ALA A 21 -1.04 9.36 -8.22
N SER A 22 -0.24 8.53 -7.58
CA SER A 22 -0.39 7.07 -7.54
C SER A 22 -0.77 6.59 -6.14
N ARG A 23 -1.49 5.47 -6.08
CA ARG A 23 -1.87 4.79 -4.83
C ARG A 23 -1.08 3.50 -4.61
N LEU A 24 -0.10 3.24 -5.50
CA LEU A 24 0.83 2.12 -5.41
C LEU A 24 2.14 2.57 -4.78
N LEU A 25 2.61 1.86 -3.75
CA LEU A 25 3.96 1.94 -3.22
C LEU A 25 4.69 0.65 -3.57
N LEU A 26 5.97 0.73 -3.94
CA LEU A 26 6.70 -0.41 -4.46
C LEU A 26 8.03 -0.61 -3.71
N GLY A 27 8.28 -1.85 -3.26
CA GLY A 27 9.55 -2.24 -2.69
C GLY A 27 10.63 -2.39 -3.78
N THR A 28 11.90 -2.21 -3.39
CA THR A 28 13.04 -2.25 -4.31
C THR A 28 13.91 -3.49 -4.15
N SER A 29 13.58 -4.40 -3.25
CA SER A 29 14.40 -5.57 -2.97
C SER A 29 14.04 -6.78 -3.85
N ARG A 30 15.03 -7.67 -4.06
CA ARG A 30 14.89 -8.99 -4.72
C ARG A 30 14.65 -8.97 -6.23
N TYR A 31 14.73 -7.83 -6.89
CA TYR A 31 14.70 -7.79 -8.36
C TYR A 31 15.93 -8.48 -8.95
N PRO A 32 15.80 -9.12 -10.14
CA PRO A 32 16.90 -9.83 -10.78
C PRO A 32 18.10 -8.93 -11.13
N SER A 33 17.85 -7.66 -11.43
CA SER A 33 18.91 -6.67 -11.71
C SER A 33 18.42 -5.25 -11.44
N PRO A 34 19.34 -4.27 -11.27
CA PRO A 34 19.02 -2.85 -11.17
C PRO A 34 18.22 -2.33 -12.37
N GLN A 35 18.48 -2.79 -13.57
CA GLN A 35 17.79 -2.38 -14.80
C GLN A 35 16.34 -2.86 -14.81
N VAL A 36 16.08 -4.08 -14.33
CA VAL A 36 14.72 -4.61 -14.20
C VAL A 36 13.93 -3.80 -13.17
N LEU A 37 14.54 -3.46 -12.02
CA LEU A 37 13.95 -2.58 -11.02
C LEU A 37 13.60 -1.21 -11.62
N GLU A 38 14.55 -0.55 -12.27
CA GLU A 38 14.34 0.75 -12.89
C GLU A 38 13.17 0.72 -13.88
N THR A 39 13.14 -0.27 -14.77
CA THR A 39 12.09 -0.43 -15.77
C THR A 39 10.73 -0.71 -15.12
N ALA A 40 10.68 -1.55 -14.08
CA ALA A 40 9.46 -1.84 -13.34
C ALA A 40 8.89 -0.59 -12.66
N VAL A 41 9.74 0.21 -12.00
CA VAL A 41 9.35 1.48 -11.38
C VAL A 41 8.85 2.49 -12.40
N GLN A 42 9.55 2.65 -13.52
CA GLN A 42 9.12 3.53 -14.62
C GLN A 42 7.76 3.11 -15.20
N ARG A 43 7.51 1.81 -15.28
CA ARG A 43 6.27 1.27 -15.85
C ARG A 43 5.10 1.38 -14.90
N ALA A 44 5.33 1.14 -13.61
CA ALA A 44 4.30 1.19 -12.57
C ALA A 44 4.02 2.60 -12.05
N ARG A 45 4.99 3.52 -12.11
CA ARG A 45 4.90 4.90 -11.60
C ARG A 45 4.37 4.95 -10.16
N PRO A 46 5.03 4.29 -9.20
CA PRO A 46 4.55 4.27 -7.82
C PRO A 46 4.63 5.66 -7.17
N ALA A 47 3.81 5.87 -6.14
CA ALA A 47 3.86 7.07 -5.30
C ALA A 47 5.19 7.20 -4.56
N MET A 48 5.69 6.08 -4.05
CA MET A 48 6.94 5.96 -3.33
C MET A 48 7.59 4.60 -3.61
N ILE A 49 8.92 4.54 -3.43
CA ILE A 49 9.68 3.29 -3.41
C ILE A 49 10.30 3.07 -2.03
N THR A 50 10.29 1.82 -1.52
CA THR A 50 10.91 1.54 -0.22
C THR A 50 12.37 1.14 -0.36
N ALA A 51 13.20 1.55 0.62
CA ALA A 51 14.59 1.16 0.71
C ALA A 51 14.98 0.80 2.15
N SER A 52 15.87 -0.18 2.32
CA SER A 52 16.36 -0.62 3.63
C SER A 52 17.86 -0.40 3.76
N LEU A 53 18.29 0.29 4.81
CA LEU A 53 19.72 0.47 5.13
C LEU A 53 20.38 -0.86 5.55
N ARG A 54 19.70 -1.69 6.34
CA ARG A 54 20.28 -2.94 6.91
C ARG A 54 20.64 -3.96 5.84
N ARG A 55 19.89 -4.05 4.77
CA ARG A 55 20.18 -4.99 3.67
C ARG A 55 21.41 -4.59 2.85
N GLN A 56 21.91 -3.40 3.06
CA GLN A 56 23.03 -2.83 2.29
C GLN A 56 24.33 -2.78 3.09
N GLY A 57 24.28 -2.95 4.43
CA GLY A 57 25.40 -2.74 5.33
C GLY A 57 26.52 -3.78 5.32
N SER A 58 26.42 -4.87 4.55
CA SER A 58 27.42 -5.97 4.59
C SER A 58 28.21 -6.18 3.32
N ALA A 59 27.92 -5.46 2.23
CA ALA A 59 28.63 -5.60 0.96
C ALA A 59 29.39 -4.32 0.56
N ALA A 60 30.57 -4.48 0.02
CA ALA A 60 31.57 -3.47 -0.28
C ALA A 60 31.04 -2.12 -0.86
N SER A 61 31.75 -1.06 -0.55
CA SER A 61 31.44 0.37 -0.78
C SER A 61 30.99 0.75 -2.22
N GLU A 62 31.41 0.03 -3.24
CA GLU A 62 31.06 0.31 -4.65
C GLU A 62 29.65 -0.11 -5.03
N ALA A 63 29.14 -1.25 -4.50
CA ALA A 63 27.76 -1.69 -4.77
C ALA A 63 26.73 -0.77 -4.11
N HIS A 64 27.09 -0.14 -2.99
CA HIS A 64 26.24 0.84 -2.31
C HIS A 64 26.10 2.12 -3.11
N SER A 65 27.20 2.67 -3.63
CA SER A 65 27.13 3.91 -4.43
C SER A 65 26.24 3.74 -5.66
N GLY A 66 26.33 2.60 -6.36
CA GLY A 66 25.53 2.32 -7.54
C GLY A 66 24.02 2.21 -7.26
N PHE A 67 23.62 1.63 -6.11
CA PHE A 67 22.21 1.54 -5.75
C PHE A 67 21.62 2.92 -5.37
N TRP A 68 22.37 3.74 -4.65
CA TRP A 68 21.97 5.11 -4.31
C TRP A 68 21.79 5.99 -5.55
N GLU A 69 22.74 5.91 -6.48
CA GLU A 69 22.64 6.61 -7.76
C GLU A 69 21.41 6.14 -8.56
N LEU A 70 21.09 4.84 -8.52
CA LEU A 70 19.89 4.31 -9.13
C LEU A 70 18.61 4.88 -8.51
N LEU A 71 18.51 4.91 -7.17
CA LEU A 71 17.34 5.49 -6.48
C LEU A 71 17.15 6.95 -6.84
N LYS A 72 18.23 7.76 -6.82
CA LYS A 72 18.19 9.17 -7.21
C LYS A 72 17.76 9.35 -8.68
N LYS A 73 18.30 8.52 -9.57
CA LYS A 73 17.96 8.53 -11.01
C LYS A 73 16.49 8.26 -11.28
N MET A 74 15.87 7.39 -10.50
CA MET A 74 14.44 7.07 -10.67
C MET A 74 13.52 8.26 -10.34
N ALA A 75 13.99 9.25 -9.60
CA ALA A 75 13.25 10.47 -9.25
C ALA A 75 11.86 10.19 -8.60
N VAL A 76 11.73 9.10 -7.86
CA VAL A 76 10.56 8.71 -7.09
C VAL A 76 10.86 8.93 -5.60
N PRO A 77 9.94 9.50 -4.80
CA PRO A 77 10.12 9.65 -3.37
C PRO A 77 10.51 8.34 -2.70
N VAL A 78 11.53 8.38 -1.84
CA VAL A 78 11.99 7.20 -1.10
C VAL A 78 11.30 7.15 0.26
N LEU A 79 10.76 5.98 0.59
CA LEU A 79 10.24 5.62 1.90
C LEU A 79 11.21 4.62 2.55
N PRO A 80 12.19 5.09 3.34
CA PRO A 80 13.07 4.19 4.07
C PRO A 80 12.28 3.31 5.03
N ASN A 81 12.79 2.09 5.29
CA ASN A 81 12.17 1.19 6.26
C ASN A 81 13.17 0.68 7.32
N THR A 82 12.62 0.24 8.43
CA THR A 82 13.38 -0.36 9.54
C THR A 82 13.31 -1.89 9.51
N ALA A 83 13.20 -2.48 8.32
CA ALA A 83 13.09 -3.92 8.12
C ALA A 83 14.19 -4.71 8.84
N GLY A 84 13.79 -5.76 9.53
CA GLY A 84 14.70 -6.64 10.30
C GLY A 84 15.12 -6.06 11.66
N CYS A 85 14.47 -5.02 12.16
CA CYS A 85 14.66 -4.56 13.54
C CYS A 85 13.73 -5.33 14.49
N HIS A 86 14.30 -5.79 15.62
CA HIS A 86 13.58 -6.53 16.67
C HIS A 86 13.44 -5.76 17.97
N ARG A 87 14.11 -4.62 18.09
CA ARG A 87 14.10 -3.79 19.29
C ARG A 87 13.81 -2.33 18.95
N PRO A 88 13.02 -1.61 19.78
CA PRO A 88 12.72 -0.20 19.57
C PRO A 88 13.97 0.65 19.33
N GLN A 89 15.04 0.44 20.10
CA GLN A 89 16.28 1.21 19.95
C GLN A 89 16.96 1.00 18.58
N GLU A 90 16.87 -0.22 18.02
CA GLU A 90 17.36 -0.49 16.66
C GLU A 90 16.56 0.25 15.61
N VAL A 91 15.22 0.30 15.79
CA VAL A 91 14.31 1.06 14.93
C VAL A 91 14.67 2.53 14.93
N ILE A 92 14.78 3.13 16.13
CA ILE A 92 15.07 4.56 16.31
C ILE A 92 16.41 4.91 15.65
N THR A 93 17.46 4.15 15.95
CA THR A 93 18.79 4.37 15.36
C THR A 93 18.75 4.23 13.83
N THR A 94 18.07 3.18 13.31
CA THR A 94 17.94 2.96 11.86
C THR A 94 17.16 4.10 11.19
N ALA A 95 16.08 4.58 11.81
CA ALA A 95 15.30 5.71 11.29
C ALA A 95 16.12 7.01 11.24
N GLN A 96 16.87 7.31 12.30
CA GLN A 96 17.74 8.49 12.33
C GLN A 96 18.84 8.42 11.26
N MET A 97 19.49 7.28 11.11
CA MET A 97 20.45 7.06 10.00
C MET A 97 19.78 7.21 8.63
N ALA A 98 18.56 6.68 8.46
CA ALA A 98 17.83 6.80 7.22
C ALA A 98 17.46 8.25 6.88
N ARG A 99 17.11 9.06 7.88
CA ARG A 99 16.86 10.50 7.72
C ARG A 99 18.05 11.21 7.10
N GLU A 100 19.24 10.95 7.64
CA GLU A 100 20.48 11.57 7.15
C GLU A 100 20.84 11.10 5.74
N VAL A 101 20.75 9.78 5.49
CA VAL A 101 21.16 9.19 4.21
C VAL A 101 20.21 9.56 3.07
N PHE A 102 18.91 9.54 3.33
CA PHE A 102 17.88 9.79 2.30
C PHE A 102 17.36 11.23 2.30
N GLU A 103 17.82 12.06 3.23
CA GLU A 103 17.36 13.45 3.40
C GLU A 103 15.82 13.54 3.46
N THR A 104 15.20 12.64 4.25
CA THR A 104 13.74 12.54 4.35
C THR A 104 13.27 12.25 5.76
N ASN A 105 12.11 12.79 6.13
CA ASN A 105 11.44 12.45 7.38
C ASN A 105 10.44 11.28 7.24
N TRP A 106 10.26 10.73 6.05
CA TRP A 106 9.44 9.55 5.86
C TRP A 106 10.12 8.30 6.43
N ILE A 107 9.33 7.46 7.10
CA ILE A 107 9.81 6.17 7.59
C ILE A 107 8.67 5.13 7.59
N LYS A 108 8.90 3.99 6.95
CA LYS A 108 8.08 2.80 7.15
C LYS A 108 8.60 2.09 8.38
N LEU A 109 7.82 2.13 9.44
CA LEU A 109 8.16 1.50 10.72
C LEU A 109 7.86 0.00 10.67
N GLU A 110 8.91 -0.81 10.70
CA GLU A 110 8.85 -2.25 10.89
C GLU A 110 9.57 -2.60 12.21
N LEU A 111 8.86 -3.20 13.15
CA LEU A 111 9.40 -3.77 14.40
C LEU A 111 8.92 -5.22 14.46
N ILE A 112 9.81 -6.16 14.20
CA ILE A 112 9.45 -7.58 14.04
C ILE A 112 9.42 -8.27 15.40
N GLY A 113 8.31 -8.96 15.67
CA GLY A 113 8.09 -9.73 16.90
C GLY A 113 8.40 -11.22 16.74
N ASP A 114 8.23 -11.76 15.54
CA ASP A 114 8.45 -13.17 15.24
C ASP A 114 9.17 -13.35 13.88
N ASP A 115 10.27 -14.09 13.89
CA ASP A 115 11.10 -14.29 12.68
C ASP A 115 10.48 -15.21 11.64
N TYR A 116 9.60 -16.11 12.05
CA TYR A 116 9.00 -17.08 11.16
C TYR A 116 7.85 -16.47 10.34
N THR A 117 6.99 -15.71 11.00
CA THR A 117 5.82 -15.07 10.37
C THR A 117 6.10 -13.64 9.90
N LEU A 118 7.19 -13.02 10.38
CA LEU A 118 7.50 -11.60 10.24
C LEU A 118 6.36 -10.69 10.76
N GLN A 119 5.61 -11.22 11.74
CA GLN A 119 4.56 -10.47 12.43
C GLN A 119 5.18 -9.34 13.24
N PRO A 120 4.57 -8.14 13.23
CA PRO A 120 5.06 -7.02 14.02
C PRO A 120 4.89 -7.27 15.52
N ASP A 121 5.80 -6.72 16.32
CA ASP A 121 5.68 -6.68 17.78
C ASP A 121 4.63 -5.64 18.19
N THR A 122 3.40 -6.09 18.27
CA THR A 122 2.25 -5.22 18.54
C THR A 122 2.29 -4.52 19.88
N LEU A 123 3.00 -5.09 20.88
CA LEU A 123 3.10 -4.51 22.21
C LEU A 123 4.03 -3.29 22.24
N ARG A 124 5.15 -3.34 21.51
CA ARG A 124 6.17 -2.27 21.49
C ARG A 124 6.03 -1.33 20.29
N LEU A 125 5.23 -1.69 19.29
CA LEU A 125 5.09 -0.93 18.06
C LEU A 125 4.52 0.48 18.32
N VAL A 126 3.49 0.59 19.17
CA VAL A 126 2.81 1.86 19.47
C VAL A 126 3.75 2.86 20.13
N GLU A 127 4.46 2.44 21.18
CA GLU A 127 5.45 3.29 21.87
C GLU A 127 6.59 3.71 20.93
N THR A 128 7.05 2.79 20.09
CA THR A 128 8.09 3.08 19.09
C THR A 128 7.62 4.10 18.04
N ALA A 129 6.37 3.98 17.59
CA ALA A 129 5.76 4.94 16.67
C ALA A 129 5.64 6.33 17.30
N GLU A 130 5.17 6.40 18.55
CA GLU A 130 5.07 7.65 19.32
C GLU A 130 6.42 8.37 19.43
N HIS A 131 7.49 7.61 19.70
CA HIS A 131 8.85 8.17 19.79
C HIS A 131 9.28 8.79 18.45
N LEU A 132 9.13 8.06 17.34
CA LEU A 132 9.49 8.55 16.03
C LEU A 132 8.67 9.78 15.60
N ILE A 133 7.38 9.83 15.96
CA ILE A 133 6.52 10.99 15.68
C ILE A 133 7.01 12.21 16.46
N LYS A 134 7.35 12.06 17.75
CA LYS A 134 7.92 13.13 18.56
C LYS A 134 9.25 13.64 18.00
N ASP A 135 10.03 12.77 17.36
CA ASP A 135 11.26 13.11 16.64
C ASP A 135 11.00 13.76 15.26
N GLY A 136 9.74 13.97 14.87
CA GLY A 136 9.36 14.64 13.63
C GLY A 136 9.31 13.76 12.39
N PHE A 137 9.26 12.43 12.54
CA PHE A 137 9.07 11.52 11.41
C PHE A 137 7.63 11.47 10.93
N LYS A 138 7.44 11.30 9.63
CA LYS A 138 6.18 10.89 8.98
C LYS A 138 6.14 9.35 8.99
N VAL A 139 5.49 8.78 10.01
CA VAL A 139 5.54 7.34 10.28
C VAL A 139 4.46 6.59 9.56
N LEU A 140 4.82 5.59 8.77
CA LEU A 140 3.92 4.60 8.18
C LEU A 140 4.15 3.24 8.88
N PRO A 141 3.36 2.88 9.91
CA PRO A 141 3.60 1.70 10.71
C PRO A 141 3.05 0.44 10.04
N TYR A 142 3.91 -0.56 9.78
CA TYR A 142 3.51 -1.91 9.42
C TYR A 142 2.89 -2.59 10.63
N CYS A 143 1.64 -3.01 10.51
CA CYS A 143 0.88 -3.60 11.60
C CYS A 143 -0.01 -4.76 11.12
N THR A 144 -0.62 -5.47 12.07
CA THR A 144 -1.67 -6.44 11.77
C THR A 144 -2.99 -5.72 11.51
N GLU A 145 -4.00 -6.47 11.05
CA GLU A 145 -5.38 -5.99 10.87
C GLU A 145 -6.17 -5.85 12.18
N ASP A 146 -5.48 -5.75 13.32
CA ASP A 146 -6.10 -5.55 14.63
C ASP A 146 -6.59 -4.10 14.79
N LEU A 147 -7.91 -3.94 15.01
CA LEU A 147 -8.54 -2.62 15.13
C LEU A 147 -7.98 -1.82 16.30
N ILE A 148 -7.78 -2.46 17.46
CA ILE A 148 -7.33 -1.75 18.67
C ILE A 148 -5.89 -1.27 18.51
N LEU A 149 -5.04 -2.09 17.91
CA LEU A 149 -3.67 -1.70 17.57
C LEU A 149 -3.67 -0.50 16.62
N CYS A 150 -4.45 -0.57 15.54
CA CYS A 150 -4.51 0.51 14.55
C CYS A 150 -5.06 1.82 15.16
N GLN A 151 -6.08 1.75 16.03
CA GLN A 151 -6.59 2.92 16.77
C GLN A 151 -5.49 3.54 17.66
N ARG A 152 -4.77 2.72 18.43
CA ARG A 152 -3.66 3.22 19.27
C ARG A 152 -2.55 3.87 18.46
N LEU A 153 -2.22 3.34 17.28
CA LEU A 153 -1.25 3.97 16.37
C LEU A 153 -1.73 5.35 15.91
N VAL A 154 -3.03 5.49 15.62
CA VAL A 154 -3.63 6.80 15.27
C VAL A 154 -3.62 7.73 16.48
N ASP A 155 -3.97 7.24 17.68
CA ASP A 155 -4.03 8.04 18.91
C ASP A 155 -2.67 8.66 19.29
N VAL A 156 -1.55 7.94 19.01
CA VAL A 156 -0.20 8.48 19.24
C VAL A 156 0.29 9.40 18.12
N GLY A 157 -0.52 9.62 17.07
CA GLY A 157 -0.27 10.62 16.02
C GLY A 157 0.13 10.08 14.65
N CYS A 158 0.02 8.77 14.39
CA CYS A 158 0.17 8.26 13.04
C CYS A 158 -0.97 8.79 12.15
N GLN A 159 -0.64 9.51 11.09
CA GLN A 159 -1.61 10.05 10.14
C GLN A 159 -1.93 9.09 8.98
N ALA A 160 -1.38 7.89 9.00
CA ALA A 160 -1.72 6.76 8.14
C ALA A 160 -1.28 5.47 8.84
N VAL A 161 -1.93 4.34 8.54
CA VAL A 161 -1.51 3.01 9.04
C VAL A 161 -1.43 2.00 7.90
N MET A 162 -0.58 0.98 8.08
CA MET A 162 -0.29 -0.02 7.07
C MET A 162 -0.62 -1.43 7.57
N PRO A 163 -1.91 -1.81 7.64
CA PRO A 163 -2.28 -3.18 7.99
C PRO A 163 -1.88 -4.17 6.90
N TRP A 164 -1.45 -5.36 7.29
CA TRP A 164 -1.16 -6.42 6.36
C TRP A 164 -2.42 -7.06 5.77
N ALA A 165 -2.31 -7.65 4.56
CA ALA A 165 -3.32 -8.58 4.04
C ALA A 165 -3.05 -10.02 4.53
N ALA A 166 -1.76 -10.39 4.60
CA ALA A 166 -1.23 -11.66 5.06
C ALA A 166 0.26 -11.45 5.43
N PRO A 167 0.94 -12.42 6.06
CA PRO A 167 2.35 -12.29 6.39
C PRO A 167 3.23 -11.97 5.17
N ILE A 168 4.31 -11.23 5.42
CA ILE A 168 5.23 -10.74 4.38
C ILE A 168 5.69 -11.89 3.47
N GLY A 169 5.56 -11.69 2.16
CA GLY A 169 6.09 -12.61 1.14
C GLY A 169 5.24 -13.85 0.86
N THR A 170 4.10 -14.03 1.55
CA THR A 170 3.24 -15.22 1.38
C THR A 170 2.38 -15.18 0.12
N GLY A 171 2.01 -14.00 -0.37
CA GLY A 171 1.18 -13.85 -1.56
C GLY A 171 -0.25 -14.37 -1.45
N GLN A 172 -0.73 -14.65 -0.22
CA GLN A 172 -2.02 -15.29 0.03
C GLN A 172 -3.22 -14.36 -0.17
N GLY A 173 -2.98 -13.05 -0.28
CA GLY A 173 -4.04 -12.05 -0.38
C GLY A 173 -4.68 -11.73 0.98
N PRO A 174 -5.81 -11.02 1.00
CA PRO A 174 -6.47 -10.60 2.23
C PRO A 174 -7.12 -11.81 2.94
N LEU A 175 -6.42 -12.35 3.96
CA LEU A 175 -6.86 -13.53 4.70
C LEU A 175 -8.05 -13.25 5.63
N ASN A 176 -8.14 -12.02 6.14
CA ASN A 176 -9.21 -11.61 7.04
C ASN A 176 -9.97 -10.40 6.47
N PRO A 177 -10.84 -10.62 5.46
CA PRO A 177 -11.62 -9.54 4.84
C PRO A 177 -12.50 -8.78 5.83
N TYR A 178 -13.03 -9.48 6.85
CA TYR A 178 -13.87 -8.85 7.86
C TYR A 178 -13.09 -7.79 8.66
N ALA A 179 -11.94 -8.15 9.20
CA ALA A 179 -11.13 -7.22 9.97
C ALA A 179 -10.66 -6.02 9.12
N LEU A 180 -10.21 -6.27 7.89
CA LEU A 180 -9.79 -5.20 6.98
C LEU A 180 -10.92 -4.21 6.66
N LYS A 181 -12.13 -4.69 6.34
CA LYS A 181 -13.29 -3.83 6.11
C LYS A 181 -13.68 -3.05 7.36
N LEU A 182 -13.62 -3.71 8.54
CA LEU A 182 -13.89 -3.04 9.81
C LEU A 182 -12.88 -1.91 10.09
N LEU A 183 -11.60 -2.09 9.75
CA LEU A 183 -10.62 -1.01 9.83
C LEU A 183 -11.04 0.18 8.98
N ARG A 184 -11.46 -0.06 7.72
CA ARG A 184 -11.89 1.01 6.82
C ARG A 184 -13.12 1.76 7.33
N GLU A 185 -14.05 1.08 7.96
CA GLU A 185 -15.25 1.69 8.55
C GLU A 185 -14.95 2.53 9.79
N ARG A 186 -13.93 2.13 10.57
CA ARG A 186 -13.69 2.68 11.91
C ARG A 186 -12.56 3.69 11.98
N LEU A 187 -11.71 3.78 10.97
CA LEU A 187 -10.57 4.69 10.93
C LEU A 187 -10.75 5.75 9.85
N SER A 188 -10.50 7.01 10.20
CA SER A 188 -10.60 8.14 9.27
C SER A 188 -9.28 8.50 8.57
N VAL A 189 -8.16 7.95 9.04
CA VAL A 189 -6.85 8.15 8.41
C VAL A 189 -6.69 7.29 7.16
N PRO A 190 -5.79 7.64 6.24
CA PRO A 190 -5.42 6.78 5.13
C PRO A 190 -4.95 5.40 5.58
N LEU A 191 -5.46 4.37 4.89
CA LEU A 191 -5.13 2.96 5.12
C LEU A 191 -4.43 2.40 3.88
N LEU A 192 -3.21 1.92 4.06
CA LEU A 192 -2.40 1.32 3.00
C LEU A 192 -2.24 -0.17 3.31
N VAL A 193 -2.76 -1.06 2.47
CA VAL A 193 -2.54 -2.50 2.69
C VAL A 193 -1.10 -2.86 2.32
N ASP A 194 -0.37 -3.39 3.29
CA ASP A 194 1.04 -3.78 3.13
C ASP A 194 1.21 -5.27 3.38
N ALA A 195 2.04 -5.92 2.57
CA ALA A 195 2.36 -7.34 2.68
C ALA A 195 1.23 -8.32 2.31
N GLY A 196 1.65 -9.50 1.89
CA GLY A 196 0.76 -10.64 1.61
C GLY A 196 0.00 -10.56 0.29
N LEU A 197 0.01 -9.45 -0.43
CA LEU A 197 -0.62 -9.34 -1.75
C LEU A 197 0.22 -10.09 -2.79
N GLY A 198 -0.36 -11.10 -3.45
CA GLY A 198 0.34 -11.95 -4.41
C GLY A 198 -0.11 -11.78 -5.86
N LEU A 199 -1.31 -11.25 -6.07
CA LEU A 199 -1.93 -11.08 -7.39
C LEU A 199 -2.48 -9.66 -7.56
N PRO A 200 -2.52 -9.12 -8.78
CA PRO A 200 -3.18 -7.85 -9.08
C PRO A 200 -4.65 -7.81 -8.60
N SER A 201 -5.38 -8.93 -8.69
CA SER A 201 -6.75 -9.04 -8.17
C SER A 201 -6.84 -8.78 -6.66
N HIS A 202 -5.84 -9.18 -5.87
CA HIS A 202 -5.80 -8.88 -4.44
C HIS A 202 -5.72 -7.38 -4.18
N ALA A 203 -4.88 -6.67 -4.95
CA ALA A 203 -4.76 -5.22 -4.86
C ALA A 203 -6.07 -4.52 -5.32
N CYS A 204 -6.67 -4.97 -6.42
CA CYS A 204 -7.96 -4.48 -6.88
C CYS A 204 -9.03 -4.62 -5.78
N THR A 205 -9.15 -5.81 -5.21
CA THR A 205 -10.14 -6.11 -4.16
C THR A 205 -10.02 -5.19 -2.94
N VAL A 206 -8.80 -4.96 -2.41
CA VAL A 206 -8.65 -4.07 -1.26
C VAL A 206 -8.93 -2.61 -1.62
N MET A 207 -8.62 -2.19 -2.85
CA MET A 207 -8.97 -0.86 -3.33
C MET A 207 -10.49 -0.68 -3.52
N GLU A 208 -11.20 -1.73 -3.96
CA GLU A 208 -12.68 -1.77 -4.02
C GLU A 208 -13.33 -1.65 -2.63
N TRP A 209 -12.66 -2.11 -1.57
CA TRP A 209 -13.12 -1.93 -0.18
C TRP A 209 -12.86 -0.52 0.35
N GLY A 210 -12.26 0.38 -0.43
CA GLY A 210 -12.03 1.77 -0.08
C GLY A 210 -10.73 2.03 0.65
N PHE A 211 -9.77 1.10 0.59
CA PHE A 211 -8.40 1.39 1.04
C PHE A 211 -7.77 2.48 0.17
N ASP A 212 -6.83 3.22 0.74
CA ASP A 212 -6.25 4.39 0.10
C ASP A 212 -5.05 4.08 -0.79
N GLY A 213 -4.43 2.93 -0.57
CA GLY A 213 -3.31 2.46 -1.39
C GLY A 213 -2.80 1.08 -0.97
N VAL A 214 -1.80 0.60 -1.67
CA VAL A 214 -1.15 -0.68 -1.39
C VAL A 214 0.37 -0.53 -1.47
N LEU A 215 1.09 -1.31 -0.66
CA LEU A 215 2.53 -1.50 -0.79
C LEU A 215 2.82 -2.97 -1.09
N LEU A 216 3.63 -3.23 -2.09
CA LEU A 216 4.07 -4.57 -2.46
C LEU A 216 5.54 -4.58 -2.90
N ASN A 217 6.15 -5.75 -2.80
CA ASN A 217 7.49 -5.98 -3.29
C ASN A 217 7.62 -7.39 -3.90
N THR A 218 7.51 -8.42 -3.08
CA THR A 218 7.82 -9.82 -3.44
C THR A 218 7.01 -10.32 -4.63
N ALA A 219 5.71 -10.00 -4.69
CA ALA A 219 4.82 -10.41 -5.77
C ALA A 219 5.25 -9.86 -7.14
N VAL A 220 5.88 -8.71 -7.15
CA VAL A 220 6.43 -8.10 -8.36
C VAL A 220 7.85 -8.62 -8.63
N ALA A 221 8.75 -8.49 -7.65
CA ALA A 221 10.17 -8.78 -7.83
C ALA A 221 10.46 -10.25 -8.17
N LEU A 222 9.63 -11.19 -7.70
CA LEU A 222 9.76 -12.63 -7.97
C LEU A 222 8.81 -13.14 -9.07
N ALA A 223 8.07 -12.26 -9.74
CA ALA A 223 7.32 -12.65 -10.93
C ALA A 223 8.28 -13.09 -12.06
N HIS A 224 7.81 -13.93 -12.95
CA HIS A 224 8.57 -14.31 -14.14
C HIS A 224 8.95 -13.10 -15.00
N ASP A 225 8.04 -12.12 -15.10
CA ASP A 225 8.27 -10.80 -15.71
C ASP A 225 7.90 -9.71 -14.71
N PRO A 226 8.87 -9.19 -13.91
CA PRO A 226 8.62 -8.17 -12.92
C PRO A 226 8.10 -6.85 -13.50
N VAL A 227 8.50 -6.51 -14.72
CA VAL A 227 8.11 -5.26 -15.38
C VAL A 227 6.61 -5.28 -15.74
N SER A 228 6.17 -6.35 -16.38
CA SER A 228 4.76 -6.55 -16.71
C SER A 228 3.90 -6.70 -15.45
N MET A 229 4.41 -7.39 -14.42
CA MET A 229 3.69 -7.57 -13.15
C MET A 229 3.53 -6.24 -12.40
N ALA A 230 4.58 -5.40 -12.36
CA ALA A 230 4.50 -4.05 -11.77
C ALA A 230 3.41 -3.20 -12.43
N HIS A 231 3.34 -3.25 -13.77
CA HIS A 231 2.31 -2.55 -14.52
C HIS A 231 0.90 -3.10 -14.25
N ALA A 232 0.75 -4.42 -14.20
CA ALA A 232 -0.53 -5.07 -13.90
C ALA A 232 -1.06 -4.69 -12.52
N PHE A 233 -0.18 -4.61 -11.50
CA PHE A 233 -0.56 -4.11 -10.18
C PHE A 233 -0.98 -2.65 -10.20
N ALA A 234 -0.27 -1.78 -10.91
CA ALA A 234 -0.65 -0.37 -11.04
C ALA A 234 -2.05 -0.22 -11.66
N GLN A 235 -2.33 -0.96 -12.73
CA GLN A 235 -3.65 -0.97 -13.37
C GLN A 235 -4.75 -1.51 -12.42
N ALA A 236 -4.46 -2.55 -11.65
CA ALA A 236 -5.41 -3.13 -10.70
C ALA A 236 -5.74 -2.16 -9.54
N VAL A 237 -4.76 -1.43 -9.05
CA VAL A 237 -4.95 -0.38 -8.03
C VAL A 237 -5.84 0.73 -8.56
N ASP A 238 -5.58 1.21 -9.78
CA ASP A 238 -6.39 2.24 -10.43
C ASP A 238 -7.83 1.74 -10.67
N ALA A 239 -8.00 0.52 -11.18
CA ALA A 239 -9.30 -0.07 -11.45
C ALA A 239 -10.14 -0.24 -10.16
N GLY A 240 -9.55 -0.79 -9.10
CA GLY A 240 -10.24 -0.97 -7.82
C GLY A 240 -10.64 0.37 -7.19
N ARG A 241 -9.77 1.39 -7.26
CA ARG A 241 -10.11 2.73 -6.79
C ARG A 241 -11.25 3.37 -7.58
N GLN A 242 -11.22 3.24 -8.91
CA GLN A 242 -12.31 3.74 -9.75
C GLN A 242 -13.64 3.03 -9.45
N ALA A 243 -13.62 1.71 -9.24
CA ALA A 243 -14.80 0.94 -8.86
C ALA A 243 -15.38 1.44 -7.53
N TYR A 244 -14.53 1.65 -6.51
CA TYR A 244 -14.94 2.21 -5.22
C TYR A 244 -15.60 3.57 -5.35
N LEU A 245 -14.98 4.51 -6.07
CA LEU A 245 -15.50 5.87 -6.28
C LEU A 245 -16.78 5.91 -7.11
N SER A 246 -16.94 4.95 -8.02
CA SER A 246 -18.14 4.84 -8.85
C SER A 246 -19.35 4.29 -8.09
N GLY A 247 -19.13 3.65 -6.95
CA GLY A 247 -20.16 2.95 -6.18
C GLY A 247 -20.56 1.63 -6.84
N ALA A 248 -20.16 0.51 -6.25
CA ALA A 248 -20.58 -0.80 -6.75
C ALA A 248 -22.07 -1.05 -6.43
N MET A 249 -22.75 -1.75 -7.32
CA MET A 249 -24.10 -2.24 -7.01
C MET A 249 -24.06 -3.22 -5.83
N GLN A 250 -25.09 -3.23 -5.02
CA GLN A 250 -25.22 -4.20 -3.94
C GLN A 250 -25.46 -5.59 -4.50
N ALA A 251 -24.82 -6.58 -3.89
CA ALA A 251 -25.09 -7.99 -4.20
C ALA A 251 -26.56 -8.30 -3.89
N GLN A 252 -27.19 -9.09 -4.77
CA GLN A 252 -28.57 -9.54 -4.64
C GLN A 252 -28.60 -11.05 -4.45
N ASP A 253 -29.48 -11.53 -3.60
CA ASP A 253 -29.66 -12.98 -3.34
C ASP A 253 -30.40 -13.70 -4.48
N SER A 254 -31.11 -12.94 -5.32
CA SER A 254 -31.89 -13.49 -6.46
C SER A 254 -31.53 -12.80 -7.77
N ALA A 255 -31.67 -13.53 -8.85
CA ALA A 255 -31.50 -12.98 -10.20
C ALA A 255 -32.55 -11.93 -10.51
N GLN A 256 -32.09 -10.82 -11.09
CA GLN A 256 -32.95 -9.76 -11.66
C GLN A 256 -32.76 -9.71 -13.16
N ALA A 257 -33.87 -9.69 -13.92
CA ALA A 257 -33.80 -9.58 -15.36
C ALA A 257 -33.25 -8.21 -15.78
N SER A 258 -32.16 -8.20 -16.54
CA SER A 258 -31.57 -6.98 -17.08
C SER A 258 -32.25 -6.49 -18.37
N THR A 259 -33.07 -7.37 -19.01
CA THR A 259 -33.81 -7.05 -20.24
C THR A 259 -35.22 -6.58 -19.87
N PRO A 260 -35.66 -5.42 -20.39
CA PRO A 260 -37.03 -4.92 -20.15
C PRO A 260 -38.08 -5.93 -20.58
N LEU A 261 -39.22 -5.99 -19.85
CA LEU A 261 -40.41 -6.69 -20.30
C LEU A 261 -40.90 -6.12 -21.64
N VAL A 262 -41.46 -7.00 -22.49
CA VAL A 262 -41.93 -6.61 -23.82
C VAL A 262 -42.95 -5.47 -23.70
N GLY A 263 -42.68 -4.35 -24.40
CA GLY A 263 -43.56 -3.19 -24.41
C GLY A 263 -43.20 -2.05 -23.46
N THR A 264 -42.22 -2.23 -22.56
CA THR A 264 -41.76 -1.14 -21.68
C THR A 264 -40.34 -0.69 -22.09
N PRO A 265 -40.09 0.58 -22.42
CA PRO A 265 -38.75 1.09 -22.65
C PRO A 265 -37.91 0.92 -21.36
N PHE A 266 -36.64 0.54 -21.49
CA PHE A 266 -35.77 0.24 -20.35
C PHE A 266 -35.58 1.43 -19.37
N TRP A 267 -35.75 2.68 -19.86
CA TRP A 267 -35.67 3.90 -19.05
C TRP A 267 -36.93 4.22 -18.23
N HIS A 268 -38.00 3.41 -18.36
CA HIS A 268 -39.23 3.52 -17.58
C HIS A 268 -39.35 2.47 -16.46
N GLN A 269 -38.29 1.72 -16.19
CA GLN A 269 -38.26 0.78 -15.07
C GLN A 269 -37.93 1.57 -13.80
N ASP A 270 -38.98 1.98 -13.07
CA ASP A 270 -38.84 2.58 -11.75
C ASP A 270 -38.39 1.48 -10.76
N PRO A 271 -37.21 1.62 -10.07
CA PRO A 271 -36.75 0.58 -9.13
C PRO A 271 -37.67 0.37 -7.92
N GLY A 272 -38.75 1.14 -7.79
CA GLY A 272 -39.65 1.14 -6.64
C GLY A 272 -41.04 0.50 -6.86
N THR A 273 -41.37 0.03 -8.08
CA THR A 273 -42.67 -0.57 -8.35
C THR A 273 -42.54 -2.05 -8.70
N ASN A 274 -42.29 -2.87 -7.69
CA ASN A 274 -42.65 -4.28 -7.74
C ASN A 274 -43.94 -4.47 -6.90
N PRO A 275 -44.99 -5.13 -7.45
CA PRO A 275 -46.25 -5.37 -6.73
C PRO A 275 -46.09 -6.30 -5.53
#